data_9f6f9f582a2561163c6e5ca8cae9f0d5
#
_entry.id   9f6f9f582a2561163c6e5ca8cae9f0d5
#
_cell.length_a   1.000
_cell.length_b   1.000
_cell.length_c   1.000
_cell.angle_alpha   90.00
_cell.angle_beta   90.00
_cell.angle_gamma   90.00
#
_symmetry.space_group_name_H-M   'P 1'
#
loop_
_entity.id
_entity.type
_entity.pdbx_description
1 polymer ?
#
loop_
_entity_poly.entity_id
_entity_poly.type
_entity_poly.pdbx_seq_one_letter_code
_entity_poly.pdbx_strand_id
1 'polypeptide(L)'
;MLEVQELTKKYGKNVAVDHVSFMVQDGQVGILLGPNGAGKSTIIKSIAGLLRYEGGVGINGMKARSLEAKKIFGYVPEIPAMFEALTVREHIEYVKRAYNSDITEEEIDALPTRFELLDKQEKLGNELSKGMMQKVSICCALAIHPKVVMLDEPMVGLDPAAIKELKEVVLELKEKGCTILISTHMLEMVKDLWDVMFVMEQGKIIATFNKKEIADKDIEELFFEVTEPKTGGEEHE
;
A
#
# COMPACT_ATOMS: atom_id res chain seq x y z
N MET A 1 8.50 -3.79 10.79
CA MET A 1 7.65 -2.81 11.52
C MET A 1 7.70 -1.47 10.78
N LEU A 2 6.54 -0.85 10.59
CA LEU A 2 6.38 0.52 10.07
C LEU A 2 5.79 1.40 11.17
N GLU A 3 6.44 2.52 11.47
CA GLU A 3 6.02 3.47 12.50
C GLU A 3 5.89 4.87 11.89
N VAL A 4 4.78 5.54 12.15
CA VAL A 4 4.50 6.91 11.74
C VAL A 4 4.16 7.72 12.98
N GLN A 5 4.85 8.85 13.18
CA GLN A 5 4.72 9.72 14.35
C GLN A 5 4.46 11.14 13.91
N GLU A 6 3.30 11.69 14.30
CA GLU A 6 2.89 13.10 14.11
C GLU A 6 3.09 13.58 12.67
N LEU A 7 2.84 12.71 11.68
CA LEU A 7 3.02 13.05 10.28
C LEU A 7 2.04 14.15 9.88
N THR A 8 2.59 15.28 9.45
CA THR A 8 1.83 16.42 8.95
C THR A 8 2.29 16.81 7.57
N LYS A 9 1.34 16.96 6.63
CA LYS A 9 1.61 17.39 5.27
C LYS A 9 0.68 18.51 4.84
N LYS A 10 1.30 19.63 4.42
CA LYS A 10 0.59 20.81 3.90
C LYS A 10 0.91 21.04 2.43
N TYR A 11 -0.08 21.47 1.67
CA TYR A 11 0.04 22.00 0.32
C TYR A 11 -0.43 23.47 0.34
N GLY A 12 0.53 24.39 0.43
CA GLY A 12 0.22 25.81 0.70
C GLY A 12 -0.52 25.97 2.02
N LYS A 13 -1.75 26.47 1.98
CA LYS A 13 -2.60 26.63 3.18
C LYS A 13 -3.43 25.40 3.52
N ASN A 14 -3.53 24.43 2.61
CA ASN A 14 -4.32 23.23 2.82
C ASN A 14 -3.53 22.17 3.60
N VAL A 15 -4.05 21.71 4.74
CA VAL A 15 -3.49 20.60 5.52
C VAL A 15 -4.10 19.31 4.99
N ALA A 16 -3.32 18.56 4.22
CA ALA A 16 -3.75 17.29 3.61
C ALA A 16 -3.62 16.09 4.55
N VAL A 17 -2.70 16.17 5.52
CA VAL A 17 -2.53 15.19 6.62
C VAL A 17 -2.17 15.99 7.86
N ASP A 18 -2.86 15.73 8.97
CA ASP A 18 -2.80 16.51 10.21
C ASP A 18 -2.45 15.60 11.41
N HIS A 19 -1.17 15.63 11.83
CA HIS A 19 -0.62 14.95 13.01
C HIS A 19 -0.98 13.45 13.09
N VAL A 20 -0.88 12.74 11.97
CA VAL A 20 -1.23 11.32 11.90
C VAL A 20 -0.12 10.47 12.52
N SER A 21 -0.52 9.59 13.47
CA SER A 21 0.36 8.62 14.12
C SER A 21 -0.26 7.23 14.06
N PHE A 22 0.51 6.23 13.62
CA PHE A 22 0.10 4.82 13.62
C PHE A 22 1.30 3.89 13.52
N MET A 23 1.06 2.60 13.77
CA MET A 23 2.06 1.56 13.69
C MET A 23 1.49 0.29 13.06
N VAL A 24 2.29 -0.36 12.20
CA VAL A 24 2.02 -1.71 11.68
C VAL A 24 3.20 -2.59 12.07
N GLN A 25 2.93 -3.67 12.80
CA GLN A 25 3.96 -4.57 13.30
C GLN A 25 4.50 -5.48 12.18
N ASP A 26 5.61 -6.17 12.45
CA ASP A 26 6.13 -7.18 11.55
C ASP A 26 5.10 -8.33 11.37
N GLY A 27 4.93 -8.78 10.14
CA GLY A 27 3.95 -9.81 9.80
C GLY A 27 2.49 -9.37 9.94
N GLN A 28 2.21 -8.07 9.92
CA GLN A 28 0.85 -7.53 9.92
C GLN A 28 0.50 -6.83 8.61
N VAL A 29 -0.77 -6.89 8.28
CA VAL A 29 -1.41 -6.09 7.22
C VAL A 29 -2.17 -4.94 7.87
N GLY A 30 -1.67 -3.73 7.65
CA GLY A 30 -2.35 -2.48 8.01
C GLY A 30 -3.13 -1.94 6.81
N ILE A 31 -4.35 -1.47 7.04
CA ILE A 31 -5.18 -0.83 6.01
C ILE A 31 -5.39 0.64 6.36
N LEU A 32 -5.09 1.53 5.43
CA LEU A 32 -5.56 2.92 5.44
C LEU A 32 -6.87 2.98 4.65
N LEU A 33 -8.01 3.02 5.34
CA LEU A 33 -9.34 3.04 4.74
C LEU A 33 -9.92 4.45 4.81
N GLY A 34 -10.58 4.89 3.76
CA GLY A 34 -11.28 6.18 3.75
C GLY A 34 -11.62 6.67 2.34
N PRO A 35 -12.46 7.69 2.21
CA PRO A 35 -12.87 8.21 0.91
C PRO A 35 -11.70 8.81 0.11
N ASN A 36 -11.96 9.09 -1.16
CA ASN A 36 -11.02 9.83 -2.00
C ASN A 36 -10.79 11.22 -1.40
N GLY A 37 -9.53 11.66 -1.35
CA GLY A 37 -9.17 12.93 -0.71
C GLY A 37 -8.96 12.87 0.82
N ALA A 38 -9.18 11.73 1.50
CA ALA A 38 -8.95 11.60 2.94
C ALA A 38 -7.46 11.75 3.37
N GLY A 39 -6.51 11.73 2.42
CA GLY A 39 -5.08 11.88 2.71
C GLY A 39 -4.26 10.58 2.60
N LYS A 40 -4.87 9.44 2.30
CA LYS A 40 -4.22 8.11 2.22
C LYS A 40 -2.97 8.10 1.35
N SER A 41 -3.10 8.44 0.07
CA SER A 41 -1.96 8.50 -0.87
C SER A 41 -0.93 9.56 -0.48
N THR A 42 -1.33 10.62 0.21
CA THR A 42 -0.40 11.62 0.75
C THR A 42 0.47 11.02 1.85
N ILE A 43 -0.11 10.22 2.75
CA ILE A 43 0.65 9.47 3.78
C ILE A 43 1.62 8.51 3.11
N ILE A 44 1.13 7.64 2.21
CA ILE A 44 1.97 6.65 1.52
C ILE A 44 3.13 7.31 0.78
N LYS A 45 2.86 8.35 -0.02
CA LYS A 45 3.90 9.10 -0.75
C LYS A 45 4.89 9.80 0.19
N SER A 46 4.45 10.24 1.37
CA SER A 46 5.32 10.81 2.40
C SER A 46 6.26 9.75 2.97
N ILE A 47 5.73 8.58 3.35
CA ILE A 47 6.52 7.44 3.85
C ILE A 47 7.51 6.98 2.78
N ALA A 48 7.09 6.86 1.51
CA ALA A 48 7.95 6.52 0.37
C ALA A 48 9.06 7.56 0.09
N GLY A 49 9.03 8.70 0.79
CA GLY A 49 10.03 9.76 0.63
C GLY A 49 9.82 10.64 -0.61
N LEU A 50 8.68 10.51 -1.29
CA LEU A 50 8.32 11.30 -2.47
C LEU A 50 7.81 12.70 -2.11
N LEU A 51 7.34 12.89 -0.88
CA LEU A 51 6.86 14.18 -0.37
C LEU A 51 7.65 14.62 0.86
N ARG A 52 7.82 15.92 1.04
CA ARG A 52 8.31 16.51 2.29
C ARG A 52 7.15 16.60 3.28
N TYR A 53 7.39 16.24 4.52
CA TYR A 53 6.43 16.26 5.62
C TYR A 53 7.13 16.66 6.93
N GLU A 54 6.35 17.02 7.93
CA GLU A 54 6.75 17.19 9.32
C GLU A 54 6.42 15.91 10.10
N GLY A 55 7.16 15.62 11.19
CA GLY A 55 7.00 14.39 11.98
C GLY A 55 8.07 13.36 11.68
N GLY A 56 7.84 12.12 12.14
CA GLY A 56 8.77 11.00 12.03
C GLY A 56 8.19 9.80 11.28
N VAL A 57 9.03 9.10 10.51
CA VAL A 57 8.69 7.80 9.92
C VAL A 57 9.86 6.84 10.08
N GLY A 58 9.59 5.70 10.70
CA GLY A 58 10.52 4.58 10.90
C GLY A 58 10.11 3.34 10.08
N ILE A 59 11.09 2.73 9.43
CA ILE A 59 10.96 1.43 8.74
C ILE A 59 11.98 0.49 9.35
N ASN A 60 11.53 -0.53 10.07
CA ASN A 60 12.40 -1.46 10.84
C ASN A 60 13.41 -0.73 11.74
N GLY A 61 12.97 0.30 12.46
CA GLY A 61 13.81 1.11 13.33
C GLY A 61 14.75 2.09 12.62
N MET A 62 14.78 2.08 11.28
CA MET A 62 15.57 3.00 10.47
C MET A 62 14.71 4.19 10.03
N LYS A 63 15.34 5.35 9.83
CA LYS A 63 14.63 6.50 9.21
C LYS A 63 14.20 6.13 7.79
N ALA A 64 12.93 6.34 7.44
CA ALA A 64 12.36 5.92 6.15
C ALA A 64 13.11 6.45 4.92
N ARG A 65 13.81 7.60 5.05
CA ARG A 65 14.59 8.21 3.96
C ARG A 65 16.02 7.69 3.87
N SER A 66 16.47 6.83 4.78
CA SER A 66 17.82 6.26 4.72
C SER A 66 17.95 5.27 3.55
N LEU A 67 19.17 5.06 3.07
CA LEU A 67 19.43 4.08 2.00
C LEU A 67 19.12 2.66 2.47
N GLU A 68 19.40 2.36 3.71
CA GLU A 68 19.14 1.05 4.34
C GLU A 68 17.65 0.74 4.37
N ALA A 69 16.81 1.71 4.76
CA ALA A 69 15.37 1.55 4.76
C ALA A 69 14.83 1.33 3.33
N LYS A 70 15.34 2.10 2.35
CA LYS A 70 14.92 1.98 0.95
C LYS A 70 15.23 0.61 0.34
N LYS A 71 16.31 -0.04 0.73
CA LYS A 71 16.68 -1.37 0.22
C LYS A 71 15.70 -2.48 0.58
N ILE A 72 14.93 -2.30 1.65
CA ILE A 72 14.00 -3.32 2.16
C ILE A 72 12.53 -2.90 1.99
N PHE A 73 12.28 -1.84 1.25
CA PHE A 73 10.99 -1.21 1.12
C PHE A 73 10.47 -1.27 -0.31
N GLY A 74 9.35 -1.99 -0.50
CA GLY A 74 8.60 -2.06 -1.75
C GLY A 74 7.47 -1.04 -1.79
N TYR A 75 7.26 -0.41 -2.95
CA TYR A 75 6.17 0.54 -3.16
C TYR A 75 5.46 0.32 -4.49
N VAL A 76 4.16 0.14 -4.44
CA VAL A 76 3.27 0.07 -5.60
C VAL A 76 2.38 1.31 -5.59
N PRO A 77 2.56 2.25 -6.52
CA PRO A 77 1.74 3.45 -6.61
C PRO A 77 0.35 3.16 -7.22
N GLU A 78 -0.62 4.00 -6.92
CA GLU A 78 -1.96 3.99 -7.55
C GLU A 78 -1.90 4.13 -9.07
N ILE A 79 -0.97 4.96 -9.56
CA ILE A 79 -0.71 5.16 -10.98
C ILE A 79 0.73 4.72 -11.26
N PRO A 80 0.93 3.52 -11.80
CA PRO A 80 2.26 3.04 -12.13
C PRO A 80 2.91 3.89 -13.23
N ALA A 81 4.19 4.17 -13.06
CA ALA A 81 5.01 4.81 -14.09
C ALA A 81 5.99 3.78 -14.65
N MET A 82 5.85 3.44 -15.92
CA MET A 82 6.74 2.52 -16.64
C MET A 82 7.72 3.30 -17.50
N PHE A 83 8.91 2.74 -17.67
CA PHE A 83 9.85 3.21 -18.68
C PHE A 83 9.33 2.78 -20.05
N GLU A 84 9.07 3.73 -20.94
CA GLU A 84 8.44 3.48 -22.23
C GLU A 84 9.22 2.47 -23.11
N ALA A 85 10.55 2.48 -23.01
CA ALA A 85 11.45 1.68 -23.81
C ALA A 85 11.94 0.38 -23.16
N LEU A 86 11.47 0.04 -21.95
CA LEU A 86 11.79 -1.23 -21.30
C LEU A 86 10.64 -2.21 -21.48
N THR A 87 10.97 -3.48 -21.69
CA THR A 87 10.00 -4.58 -21.69
C THR A 87 9.54 -4.89 -20.26
N VAL A 88 8.46 -5.70 -20.13
CA VAL A 88 8.00 -6.18 -18.81
C VAL A 88 9.15 -6.84 -18.04
N ARG A 89 9.89 -7.74 -18.69
CA ARG A 89 11.03 -8.43 -18.08
C ARG A 89 12.13 -7.44 -17.67
N GLU A 90 12.48 -6.53 -18.56
CA GLU A 90 13.55 -5.54 -18.30
C GLU A 90 13.21 -4.60 -17.14
N HIS A 91 11.93 -4.30 -16.87
CA HIS A 91 11.53 -3.52 -15.68
C HIS A 91 11.90 -4.27 -14.38
N ILE A 92 11.64 -5.57 -14.32
CA ILE A 92 11.94 -6.39 -13.13
C ILE A 92 13.47 -6.51 -12.96
N GLU A 93 14.21 -6.77 -14.05
CA GLU A 93 15.66 -6.81 -14.03
C GLU A 93 16.30 -5.47 -13.67
N TYR A 94 15.72 -4.35 -14.15
CA TYR A 94 16.17 -3.02 -13.77
C TYR A 94 16.06 -2.80 -12.25
N VAL A 95 14.91 -3.18 -11.67
CA VAL A 95 14.70 -3.08 -10.22
C VAL A 95 15.66 -4.00 -9.46
N LYS A 96 15.83 -5.26 -9.89
CA LYS A 96 16.83 -6.18 -9.33
C LYS A 96 18.21 -5.52 -9.24
N ARG A 97 18.67 -4.93 -10.34
CA ARG A 97 19.99 -4.26 -10.40
C ARG A 97 20.04 -3.00 -9.53
N ALA A 98 18.99 -2.16 -9.57
CA ALA A 98 18.93 -0.90 -8.83
C ALA A 98 18.96 -1.11 -7.30
N TYR A 99 18.34 -2.18 -6.82
CA TYR A 99 18.27 -2.53 -5.41
C TYR A 99 19.34 -3.54 -4.98
N ASN A 100 20.15 -4.04 -5.91
CA ASN A 100 21.08 -5.14 -5.68
C ASN A 100 20.39 -6.33 -5.00
N SER A 101 19.19 -6.69 -5.52
CA SER A 101 18.39 -7.80 -5.03
C SER A 101 19.02 -9.13 -5.39
N ASP A 102 18.90 -10.11 -4.50
CA ASP A 102 19.35 -11.50 -4.66
C ASP A 102 18.33 -12.40 -5.35
N ILE A 103 17.24 -11.83 -5.88
CA ILE A 103 16.21 -12.55 -6.64
C ILE A 103 16.84 -13.36 -7.78
N THR A 104 16.48 -14.64 -7.86
CA THR A 104 16.99 -15.55 -8.89
C THR A 104 16.31 -15.34 -10.24
N GLU A 105 16.88 -15.87 -11.33
CA GLU A 105 16.24 -15.82 -12.66
C GLU A 105 14.92 -16.59 -12.68
N GLU A 106 14.85 -17.70 -11.96
CA GLU A 106 13.62 -18.51 -11.85
C GLU A 106 12.49 -17.72 -11.15
N GLU A 107 12.82 -16.97 -10.10
CA GLU A 107 11.86 -16.09 -9.43
C GLU A 107 11.43 -14.92 -10.33
N ILE A 108 12.35 -14.33 -11.11
CA ILE A 108 12.02 -13.29 -12.08
C ILE A 108 11.02 -13.80 -13.13
N ASP A 109 11.18 -15.04 -13.60
CA ASP A 109 10.26 -15.66 -14.56
C ASP A 109 8.92 -16.05 -13.92
N ALA A 110 8.93 -16.40 -12.63
CA ALA A 110 7.74 -16.77 -11.89
C ALA A 110 6.81 -15.56 -11.62
N LEU A 111 7.34 -14.37 -11.34
CA LEU A 111 6.54 -13.18 -11.02
C LEU A 111 5.55 -12.79 -12.13
N PRO A 112 5.97 -12.61 -13.40
CA PRO A 112 5.02 -12.32 -14.49
C PRO A 112 4.02 -13.47 -14.73
N THR A 113 4.43 -14.72 -14.50
CA THR A 113 3.55 -15.88 -14.65
C THR A 113 2.37 -15.82 -13.69
N ARG A 114 2.61 -15.45 -12.42
CA ARG A 114 1.58 -15.30 -11.40
C ARG A 114 0.48 -14.30 -11.79
N PHE A 115 0.87 -13.23 -12.48
CA PHE A 115 -0.04 -12.15 -12.90
C PHE A 115 -0.48 -12.25 -14.38
N GLU A 116 -0.34 -13.43 -15.00
CA GLU A 116 -0.73 -13.67 -16.41
C GLU A 116 -0.06 -12.71 -17.40
N LEU A 117 1.22 -12.40 -17.16
CA LEU A 117 2.04 -11.55 -18.03
C LEU A 117 3.13 -12.33 -18.78
N LEU A 118 3.17 -13.67 -18.67
CA LEU A 118 4.23 -14.47 -19.28
C LEU A 118 4.31 -14.27 -20.79
N ASP A 119 3.19 -14.28 -21.48
CA ASP A 119 3.09 -14.06 -22.93
C ASP A 119 3.22 -12.57 -23.33
N LYS A 120 3.43 -11.69 -22.38
CA LYS A 120 3.57 -10.24 -22.56
C LYS A 120 4.96 -9.74 -22.13
N GLN A 121 5.89 -10.63 -21.79
CA GLN A 121 7.20 -10.24 -21.25
C GLN A 121 8.00 -9.32 -22.17
N GLU A 122 7.83 -9.47 -23.49
CA GLU A 122 8.51 -8.67 -24.51
C GLU A 122 7.79 -7.35 -24.86
N LYS A 123 6.60 -7.09 -24.27
CA LYS A 123 5.92 -5.82 -24.51
C LYS A 123 6.65 -4.68 -23.83
N LEU A 124 6.78 -3.57 -24.56
CA LEU A 124 7.34 -2.32 -24.04
C LEU A 124 6.38 -1.61 -23.09
N GLY A 125 6.93 -0.79 -22.20
CA GLY A 125 6.15 -0.05 -21.21
C GLY A 125 5.04 0.81 -21.81
N ASN A 126 5.26 1.43 -22.97
CA ASN A 126 4.25 2.22 -23.68
C ASN A 126 3.16 1.38 -24.38
N GLU A 127 3.31 0.06 -24.46
CA GLU A 127 2.32 -0.87 -25.03
C GLU A 127 1.42 -1.50 -23.96
N LEU A 128 1.68 -1.21 -22.68
CA LEU A 128 0.97 -1.81 -21.55
C LEU A 128 -0.33 -1.08 -21.28
N SER A 129 -1.41 -1.84 -21.05
CA SER A 129 -2.64 -1.28 -20.48
C SER A 129 -2.42 -0.88 -19.02
N LYS A 130 -3.31 -0.04 -18.46
CA LYS A 130 -3.23 0.38 -17.04
C LYS A 130 -3.16 -0.82 -16.09
N GLY A 131 -3.98 -1.85 -16.30
CA GLY A 131 -3.97 -3.07 -15.48
C GLY A 131 -2.66 -3.85 -15.62
N MET A 132 -2.09 -3.94 -16.84
CA MET A 132 -0.78 -4.57 -17.04
C MET A 132 0.33 -3.78 -16.34
N MET A 133 0.35 -2.44 -16.44
CA MET A 133 1.31 -1.61 -15.72
C MET A 133 1.22 -1.82 -14.21
N GLN A 134 0.01 -1.97 -13.66
CA GLN A 134 -0.20 -2.27 -12.25
C GLN A 134 0.40 -3.63 -11.87
N LYS A 135 0.13 -4.69 -12.67
CA LYS A 135 0.72 -6.02 -12.49
C LYS A 135 2.25 -5.98 -12.52
N VAL A 136 2.85 -5.27 -13.48
CA VAL A 136 4.31 -5.08 -13.57
C VAL A 136 4.86 -4.34 -12.36
N SER A 137 4.18 -3.29 -11.89
CA SER A 137 4.57 -2.53 -10.70
C SER A 137 4.58 -3.42 -9.44
N ILE A 138 3.61 -4.32 -9.31
CA ILE A 138 3.57 -5.32 -8.23
C ILE A 138 4.77 -6.27 -8.36
N CYS A 139 5.02 -6.84 -9.54
CA CYS A 139 6.19 -7.71 -9.77
C CYS A 139 7.51 -7.00 -9.39
N CYS A 140 7.68 -5.75 -9.80
CA CYS A 140 8.85 -4.95 -9.43
C CYS A 140 9.00 -4.75 -7.91
N ALA A 141 7.90 -4.48 -7.20
CA ALA A 141 7.94 -4.34 -5.75
C ALA A 141 8.25 -5.66 -5.03
N LEU A 142 7.86 -6.79 -5.59
CA LEU A 142 8.17 -8.12 -5.06
C LEU A 142 9.61 -8.55 -5.33
N ALA A 143 10.17 -8.14 -6.47
CA ALA A 143 11.52 -8.51 -6.91
C ALA A 143 12.65 -8.05 -5.97
N ILE A 144 12.38 -7.16 -5.03
CA ILE A 144 13.37 -6.70 -4.04
C ILE A 144 13.34 -7.51 -2.73
N HIS A 145 12.51 -8.54 -2.60
CA HIS A 145 12.26 -9.30 -1.38
C HIS A 145 11.98 -8.37 -0.18
N PRO A 146 10.93 -7.54 -0.25
CA PRO A 146 10.72 -6.45 0.70
C PRO A 146 10.42 -6.97 2.11
N LYS A 147 10.93 -6.27 3.13
CA LYS A 147 10.50 -6.47 4.54
C LYS A 147 9.33 -5.56 4.90
N VAL A 148 9.16 -4.49 4.17
CA VAL A 148 8.01 -3.59 4.27
C VAL A 148 7.51 -3.30 2.87
N VAL A 149 6.22 -3.45 2.60
CA VAL A 149 5.61 -3.10 1.32
C VAL A 149 4.42 -2.18 1.52
N MET A 150 4.33 -1.15 0.67
CA MET A 150 3.18 -0.28 0.62
C MET A 150 2.49 -0.36 -0.74
N LEU A 151 1.19 -0.50 -0.71
CA LEU A 151 0.33 -0.65 -1.87
C LEU A 151 -0.72 0.47 -1.85
N ASP A 152 -0.62 1.42 -2.79
CA ASP A 152 -1.54 2.55 -2.89
C ASP A 152 -2.65 2.23 -3.89
N GLU A 153 -3.88 1.97 -3.40
CA GLU A 153 -5.06 1.54 -4.18
C GLU A 153 -4.75 0.39 -5.18
N PRO A 154 -4.09 -0.69 -4.75
CA PRO A 154 -3.45 -1.65 -5.66
C PRO A 154 -4.43 -2.48 -6.49
N MET A 155 -5.68 -2.57 -6.09
CA MET A 155 -6.71 -3.38 -6.74
C MET A 155 -7.45 -2.62 -7.85
N VAL A 156 -7.26 -1.29 -7.91
CA VAL A 156 -7.90 -0.45 -8.94
C VAL A 156 -7.31 -0.75 -10.32
N GLY A 157 -8.19 -1.16 -11.24
CA GLY A 157 -7.81 -1.48 -12.63
C GLY A 157 -7.28 -2.90 -12.85
N LEU A 158 -7.22 -3.74 -11.81
CA LEU A 158 -6.95 -5.16 -11.93
C LEU A 158 -8.23 -5.94 -12.27
N ASP A 159 -8.06 -7.01 -13.02
CA ASP A 159 -9.11 -8.02 -13.23
C ASP A 159 -9.28 -8.91 -11.98
N PRO A 160 -10.43 -9.64 -11.87
CA PRO A 160 -10.69 -10.47 -10.68
C PRO A 160 -9.63 -11.54 -10.40
N ALA A 161 -9.01 -12.11 -11.43
CA ALA A 161 -7.95 -13.11 -11.26
C ALA A 161 -6.70 -12.47 -10.64
N ALA A 162 -6.29 -11.31 -11.12
CA ALA A 162 -5.17 -10.56 -10.57
C ALA A 162 -5.43 -10.04 -9.15
N ILE A 163 -6.67 -9.66 -8.81
CA ILE A 163 -7.05 -9.28 -7.44
C ILE A 163 -6.88 -10.49 -6.51
N LYS A 164 -7.36 -11.67 -6.92
CA LYS A 164 -7.20 -12.89 -6.14
C LYS A 164 -5.72 -13.20 -5.92
N GLU A 165 -4.92 -13.16 -6.98
CA GLU A 165 -3.48 -13.41 -6.91
C GLU A 165 -2.77 -12.41 -5.99
N LEU A 166 -3.12 -11.12 -6.07
CA LEU A 166 -2.56 -10.11 -5.17
C LEU A 166 -2.90 -10.38 -3.70
N LYS A 167 -4.12 -10.85 -3.40
CA LYS A 167 -4.51 -11.25 -2.05
C LYS A 167 -3.65 -12.42 -1.54
N GLU A 168 -3.42 -13.43 -2.38
CA GLU A 168 -2.56 -14.57 -2.05
C GLU A 168 -1.12 -14.10 -1.79
N VAL A 169 -0.57 -13.23 -2.63
CA VAL A 169 0.76 -12.61 -2.44
C VAL A 169 0.85 -11.85 -1.12
N VAL A 170 -0.18 -11.08 -0.77
CA VAL A 170 -0.22 -10.33 0.50
C VAL A 170 -0.17 -11.30 1.69
N LEU A 171 -0.91 -12.41 1.65
CA LEU A 171 -0.89 -13.42 2.71
C LEU A 171 0.47 -14.14 2.80
N GLU A 172 1.07 -14.52 1.68
CA GLU A 172 2.41 -15.10 1.65
C GLU A 172 3.48 -14.17 2.23
N LEU A 173 3.44 -12.88 1.88
CA LEU A 173 4.34 -11.87 2.43
C LEU A 173 4.16 -11.72 3.94
N LYS A 174 2.91 -11.71 4.41
CA LYS A 174 2.57 -11.67 5.82
C LYS A 174 3.15 -12.87 6.57
N GLU A 175 2.98 -14.08 6.05
CA GLU A 175 3.53 -15.31 6.63
C GLU A 175 5.07 -15.28 6.70
N LYS A 176 5.73 -14.66 5.74
CA LYS A 176 7.17 -14.40 5.74
C LYS A 176 7.61 -13.28 6.68
N GLY A 177 6.68 -12.70 7.44
CA GLY A 177 6.96 -11.64 8.41
C GLY A 177 7.10 -10.23 7.79
N CYS A 178 6.71 -10.04 6.52
CA CYS A 178 6.69 -8.73 5.89
C CYS A 178 5.62 -7.84 6.53
N THR A 179 5.94 -6.57 6.75
CA THR A 179 4.98 -5.54 7.16
C THR A 179 4.30 -4.96 5.92
N ILE A 180 2.99 -4.95 5.87
CA ILE A 180 2.23 -4.54 4.68
C ILE A 180 1.31 -3.39 5.05
N LEU A 181 1.32 -2.32 4.26
CA LEU A 181 0.36 -1.21 4.35
C LEU A 181 -0.37 -1.05 3.02
N ILE A 182 -1.69 -1.16 3.06
CA ILE A 182 -2.55 -1.00 1.87
C ILE A 182 -3.45 0.23 2.08
N SER A 183 -3.48 1.15 1.13
CA SER A 183 -4.54 2.16 1.08
C SER A 183 -5.68 1.68 0.20
N THR A 184 -6.91 1.95 0.62
CA THR A 184 -8.08 1.71 -0.21
C THR A 184 -9.28 2.54 0.27
N HIS A 185 -10.23 2.74 -0.63
CA HIS A 185 -11.57 3.24 -0.32
C HIS A 185 -12.62 2.11 -0.38
N MET A 186 -12.21 0.88 -0.70
CA MET A 186 -13.08 -0.28 -0.92
C MET A 186 -12.85 -1.32 0.17
N LEU A 187 -13.63 -1.23 1.26
CA LEU A 187 -13.54 -2.13 2.40
C LEU A 187 -13.70 -3.61 2.00
N GLU A 188 -14.67 -3.91 1.13
CA GLU A 188 -14.95 -5.26 0.61
C GLU A 188 -13.71 -5.96 0.03
N MET A 189 -12.81 -5.20 -0.58
CA MET A 189 -11.63 -5.78 -1.23
C MET A 189 -10.58 -6.27 -0.22
N VAL A 190 -10.61 -5.78 1.01
CA VAL A 190 -9.57 -6.02 2.03
C VAL A 190 -10.08 -6.66 3.31
N LYS A 191 -11.39 -6.94 3.42
CA LYS A 191 -12.01 -7.47 4.65
C LYS A 191 -11.39 -8.76 5.18
N ASP A 192 -10.80 -9.58 4.30
CA ASP A 192 -10.17 -10.84 4.66
C ASP A 192 -8.68 -10.70 5.02
N LEU A 193 -8.04 -9.58 4.65
CA LEU A 193 -6.58 -9.42 4.68
C LEU A 193 -6.02 -8.75 5.93
N TRP A 194 -6.77 -7.85 6.58
CA TRP A 194 -6.26 -6.91 7.56
C TRP A 194 -6.01 -7.50 8.96
N ASP A 195 -5.06 -6.93 9.67
CA ASP A 195 -4.81 -7.14 11.10
C ASP A 195 -5.11 -5.86 11.90
N VAL A 196 -4.77 -4.71 11.33
CA VAL A 196 -5.08 -3.38 11.88
C VAL A 196 -5.62 -2.49 10.78
N MET A 197 -6.65 -1.71 11.08
CA MET A 197 -7.30 -0.80 10.13
C MET A 197 -7.36 0.61 10.72
N PHE A 198 -6.94 1.58 9.94
CA PHE A 198 -6.95 3.01 10.27
C PHE A 198 -7.96 3.68 9.36
N VAL A 199 -9.08 4.14 9.93
CA VAL A 199 -10.11 4.87 9.18
C VAL A 199 -9.71 6.33 9.11
N MET A 200 -9.63 6.84 7.89
CA MET A 200 -9.19 8.20 7.61
C MET A 200 -10.30 9.06 7.06
N GLU A 201 -10.38 10.27 7.58
CA GLU A 201 -11.23 11.33 7.07
C GLU A 201 -10.53 12.69 7.22
N GLN A 202 -10.61 13.54 6.19
CA GLN A 202 -10.11 14.93 6.19
C GLN A 202 -8.67 15.07 6.74
N GLY A 203 -7.78 14.14 6.37
CA GLY A 203 -6.36 14.18 6.76
C GLY A 203 -6.06 13.63 8.15
N LYS A 204 -7.03 13.05 8.86
CA LYS A 204 -6.88 12.49 10.21
C LYS A 204 -7.28 11.02 10.25
N ILE A 205 -6.72 10.29 11.21
CA ILE A 205 -7.26 8.98 11.60
C ILE A 205 -8.37 9.24 12.61
N ILE A 206 -9.60 8.85 12.26
CA ILE A 206 -10.80 9.03 13.11
C ILE A 206 -11.11 7.78 13.92
N ALA A 207 -10.65 6.60 13.49
CA ALA A 207 -10.77 5.36 14.23
C ALA A 207 -9.63 4.40 13.90
N THR A 208 -9.31 3.52 14.84
CA THR A 208 -8.36 2.41 14.65
C THR A 208 -9.00 1.13 15.15
N PHE A 209 -9.00 0.09 14.33
CA PHE A 209 -9.52 -1.23 14.67
C PHE A 209 -8.40 -2.26 14.61
N ASN A 210 -8.30 -3.11 15.65
CA ASN A 210 -7.45 -4.29 15.66
C ASN A 210 -8.33 -5.53 15.50
N LYS A 211 -8.02 -6.38 14.56
CA LYS A 211 -8.84 -7.58 14.25
C LYS A 211 -9.04 -8.47 15.48
N LYS A 212 -8.02 -8.56 16.33
CA LYS A 212 -8.07 -9.35 17.57
C LYS A 212 -9.01 -8.79 18.64
N GLU A 213 -9.31 -7.50 18.59
CA GLU A 213 -10.09 -6.79 19.62
C GLU A 213 -11.57 -6.70 19.26
N ILE A 214 -11.90 -6.70 17.95
CA ILE A 214 -13.30 -6.56 17.52
C ILE A 214 -14.09 -7.88 17.54
N ALA A 215 -13.37 -9.02 17.73
CA ALA A 215 -13.96 -10.37 17.79
C ALA A 215 -14.91 -10.66 16.60
N ASP A 216 -16.19 -10.95 16.88
CA ASP A 216 -17.19 -11.32 15.87
C ASP A 216 -18.00 -10.13 15.32
N LYS A 217 -17.58 -8.89 15.59
CA LYS A 217 -18.27 -7.71 15.03
C LYS A 217 -17.99 -7.56 13.55
N ASP A 218 -19.03 -7.15 12.80
CA ASP A 218 -18.87 -6.84 11.39
C ASP A 218 -18.08 -5.53 11.22
N ILE A 219 -16.98 -5.61 10.51
CA ILE A 219 -16.13 -4.43 10.24
C ILE A 219 -16.85 -3.38 9.40
N GLU A 220 -17.83 -3.78 8.59
CA GLU A 220 -18.63 -2.85 7.80
C GLU A 220 -19.55 -2.02 8.72
N GLU A 221 -20.22 -2.66 9.69
CA GLU A 221 -21.02 -1.95 10.67
C GLU A 221 -20.16 -0.95 11.46
N LEU A 222 -18.99 -1.40 11.96
CA LEU A 222 -18.08 -0.52 12.70
C LEU A 222 -17.56 0.65 11.83
N PHE A 223 -17.30 0.42 10.55
CA PHE A 223 -16.87 1.47 9.65
C PHE A 223 -17.99 2.52 9.46
N PHE A 224 -19.23 2.10 9.25
CA PHE A 224 -20.36 3.02 9.11
C PHE A 224 -20.64 3.78 10.41
N GLU A 225 -20.54 3.14 11.59
CA GLU A 225 -20.73 3.81 12.90
C GLU A 225 -19.76 5.00 13.10
N VAL A 226 -18.54 4.93 12.57
CA VAL A 226 -17.54 5.99 12.74
C VAL A 226 -17.51 7.01 11.61
N THR A 227 -18.08 6.68 10.45
CA THR A 227 -18.11 7.55 9.27
C THR A 227 -19.45 8.22 9.03
N GLU A 228 -20.55 7.68 9.59
CA GLU A 228 -21.84 8.36 9.53
C GLU A 228 -21.81 9.65 10.36
N PRO A 229 -22.31 10.78 9.82
CA PRO A 229 -22.47 11.98 10.61
C PRO A 229 -23.41 11.67 11.77
N LYS A 230 -22.92 11.85 13.01
CA LYS A 230 -23.81 11.79 14.18
C LYS A 230 -24.91 12.82 13.94
N THR A 231 -26.09 12.35 13.58
CA THR A 231 -27.30 13.18 13.52
C THR A 231 -27.45 13.79 14.89
N GLY A 232 -27.10 15.09 14.98
CA GLY A 232 -27.28 15.86 16.20
C GLY A 232 -28.74 15.75 16.65
N GLY A 233 -28.93 15.25 17.86
CA GLY A 233 -30.24 15.33 18.48
C GLY A 233 -30.70 16.78 18.47
N GLU A 234 -31.78 17.06 17.74
CA GLU A 234 -32.57 18.25 17.95
C GLU A 234 -33.12 18.13 19.36
N GLU A 235 -32.51 18.82 20.30
CA GLU A 235 -33.18 19.17 21.56
C GLU A 235 -34.28 20.17 21.18
N HIS A 236 -35.50 19.69 21.09
CA HIS A 236 -36.67 20.53 21.16
C HIS A 236 -36.85 21.01 22.62
N GLU A 237 -36.62 22.27 22.85
CA GLU A 237 -37.32 23.09 23.83
C GLU A 237 -38.00 24.26 23.13
#